data_57f874e587b6fc0bc789b823d4e21bb6
#
_entry.id   57f874e587b6fc0bc789b823d4e21bb6
#
_cell.length_a   1.000
_cell.length_b   1.000
_cell.length_c   1.000
_cell.angle_alpha   90.00
_cell.angle_beta   90.00
_cell.angle_gamma   90.00
#
_symmetry.space_group_name_H-M   'P 1'
#
loop_
_entity.id
_entity.type
_entity.pdbx_description
1 polymer ?
#
loop_
_entity_poly.entity_id
_entity_poly.type
_entity_poly.pdbx_seq_one_letter_code
_entity_poly.pdbx_strand_id
1 'polypeptide(L)'
;KIKEYMHDHFNSSDVYHIYRIPLKDEYLTAVQAKHAECGPFYFGVELEPDRLTCELLVRSEERIRCDCIRYANEIQRNWLIQHLDSIFEQLQIIV
;
A
#
# COMPACT_ATOMS: atom_id res chain seq x y z
N LYS A 1 12.07 4.54 14.30
CA LYS A 1 10.68 4.20 14.67
C LYS A 1 9.87 3.66 13.50
N ILE A 2 9.74 4.44 12.44
CA ILE A 2 8.90 4.05 11.32
C ILE A 2 9.45 2.84 10.57
N LYS A 3 10.76 2.74 10.41
CA LYS A 3 11.41 1.61 9.75
C LYS A 3 11.10 0.30 10.47
N GLU A 4 11.20 0.30 11.78
CA GLU A 4 10.90 -0.87 12.61
C GLU A 4 9.43 -1.25 12.50
N TYR A 5 8.54 -0.25 12.55
CA TYR A 5 7.10 -0.47 12.40
C TYR A 5 6.78 -1.10 11.04
N MET A 6 7.32 -0.54 9.97
CA MET A 6 7.07 -1.03 8.61
C MET A 6 7.62 -2.46 8.43
N HIS A 7 8.78 -2.72 8.99
CA HIS A 7 9.39 -4.05 8.91
C HIS A 7 8.56 -5.10 9.65
N ASP A 8 7.98 -4.73 10.80
CA ASP A 8 7.20 -5.66 11.62
C ASP A 8 5.79 -5.89 11.08
N HIS A 9 5.18 -4.90 10.43
CA HIS A 9 3.77 -4.93 10.05
C HIS A 9 3.53 -5.19 8.57
N PHE A 10 4.50 -4.92 7.72
CA PHE A 10 4.33 -5.05 6.26
C PHE A 10 5.44 -5.88 5.65
N ASN A 11 5.09 -6.62 4.61
CA ASN A 11 6.08 -7.38 3.86
C ASN A 11 6.93 -6.44 3.02
N SER A 12 8.24 -6.62 3.07
CA SER A 12 9.14 -5.91 2.17
C SER A 12 9.13 -6.59 0.80
N SER A 13 9.37 -5.82 -0.25
CA SER A 13 9.63 -6.37 -1.57
C SER A 13 11.09 -6.85 -1.63
N ASP A 14 11.47 -7.43 -2.78
CA ASP A 14 12.86 -7.81 -3.03
C ASP A 14 13.80 -6.60 -3.07
N VAL A 15 13.24 -5.42 -3.27
CA VAL A 15 14.00 -4.16 -3.26
C VAL A 15 14.03 -3.63 -1.84
N TYR A 16 15.21 -3.33 -1.37
CA TYR A 16 15.44 -2.79 -0.04
C TYR A 16 14.69 -1.47 0.17
N HIS A 17 14.05 -1.30 1.31
CA HIS A 17 13.26 -0.12 1.71
C HIS A 17 11.87 0.00 1.07
N ILE A 18 11.43 -0.95 0.28
CA ILE A 18 10.09 -0.93 -0.29
C ILE A 18 9.20 -1.91 0.44
N TYR A 19 8.05 -1.44 0.90
CA TYR A 19 7.08 -2.23 1.65
C TYR A 19 5.76 -2.27 0.91
N ARG A 20 4.96 -3.30 1.20
CA ARG A 20 3.64 -3.48 0.61
C ARG A 20 2.58 -3.27 1.67
N ILE A 21 1.68 -2.31 1.43
CA ILE A 21 0.53 -2.08 2.30
C ILE A 21 -0.67 -2.75 1.64
N PRO A 22 -1.20 -3.85 2.22
CA PRO A 22 -2.31 -4.57 1.61
C PRO A 22 -3.58 -3.73 1.59
N LEU A 23 -4.29 -3.78 0.45
CA LEU A 23 -5.59 -3.14 0.31
C LEU A 23 -6.67 -4.11 0.80
N LYS A 24 -7.53 -3.64 1.69
CA LYS A 24 -8.63 -4.46 2.22
C LYS A 24 -9.66 -4.74 1.13
N ASP A 25 -10.28 -5.91 1.20
CA ASP A 25 -11.26 -6.36 0.21
C ASP A 25 -12.42 -5.37 0.05
N GLU A 26 -12.84 -4.71 1.12
CA GLU A 26 -13.93 -3.74 1.10
C GLU A 26 -13.65 -2.50 0.25
N TYR A 27 -12.38 -2.25 -0.07
CA TYR A 27 -11.96 -1.10 -0.88
C TYR A 27 -11.63 -1.46 -2.33
N LEU A 28 -11.78 -2.72 -2.71
CA LEU A 28 -11.52 -3.14 -4.09
C LEU A 28 -12.55 -2.54 -5.04
N THR A 29 -12.09 -2.17 -6.24
CA THR A 29 -13.01 -1.77 -7.32
C THR A 29 -13.76 -3.00 -7.84
N ALA A 30 -14.83 -2.77 -8.63
CA ALA A 30 -15.57 -3.88 -9.23
C ALA A 30 -14.66 -4.77 -10.09
N VAL A 31 -13.73 -4.16 -10.83
CA VAL A 31 -12.77 -4.90 -11.66
C VAL A 31 -11.85 -5.75 -10.79
N GLN A 32 -11.30 -5.16 -9.73
CA GLN A 32 -10.40 -5.87 -8.81
C GLN A 32 -11.10 -7.01 -8.10
N ALA A 33 -12.34 -6.79 -7.67
CA ALA A 33 -13.12 -7.82 -6.99
C ALA A 33 -13.41 -9.03 -7.90
N LYS A 34 -13.55 -8.79 -9.21
CA LYS A 34 -13.76 -9.87 -10.20
C LYS A 34 -12.48 -10.62 -10.52
N HIS A 35 -11.33 -10.03 -10.20
CA HIS A 35 -10.01 -10.63 -10.46
C HIS A 35 -9.42 -11.21 -9.18
N ALA A 36 -10.18 -12.06 -8.49
CA ALA A 36 -9.75 -12.66 -7.23
C ALA A 36 -8.42 -13.42 -7.36
N GLU A 37 -8.17 -14.01 -8.52
CA GLU A 37 -6.92 -14.72 -8.80
C GLU A 37 -5.72 -13.79 -8.92
N CYS A 38 -5.93 -12.49 -9.07
CA CYS A 38 -4.85 -11.52 -9.10
C CYS A 38 -4.48 -10.99 -7.70
N GLY A 39 -5.35 -11.24 -6.71
CA GLY A 39 -5.08 -10.80 -5.34
C GLY A 39 -3.95 -11.57 -4.68
N PRO A 40 -3.44 -11.08 -3.56
CA PRO A 40 -3.85 -9.84 -2.92
C PRO A 40 -3.36 -8.58 -3.65
N PHE A 41 -4.08 -7.48 -3.44
CA PHE A 41 -3.72 -6.17 -3.98
C PHE A 41 -3.04 -5.32 -2.91
N TYR A 42 -2.15 -4.44 -3.33
CA TYR A 42 -1.36 -3.66 -2.38
C TYR A 42 -0.93 -2.31 -2.96
N PHE A 43 -0.54 -1.41 -2.05
CA PHE A 43 0.17 -0.17 -2.38
C PHE A 43 1.65 -0.34 -2.07
N GLY A 44 2.52 0.09 -2.98
CA GLY A 44 3.95 0.14 -2.75
C GLY A 44 4.33 1.41 -1.99
N VAL A 45 5.14 1.26 -0.96
CA VAL A 45 5.62 2.38 -0.14
C VAL A 45 7.12 2.29 -0.02
N GLU A 46 7.81 3.37 -0.38
CA GLU A 46 9.26 3.46 -0.27
C GLU A 46 9.62 4.31 0.95
N LEU A 47 10.41 3.74 1.85
CA LEU A 47 10.90 4.43 3.02
C LEU A 47 12.30 4.97 2.77
N GLU A 48 12.43 6.30 2.82
CA GLU A 48 13.70 7.00 2.70
C GLU A 48 14.09 7.59 4.06
N PRO A 49 15.36 7.98 4.27
CA PRO A 49 15.79 8.51 5.57
C PRO A 49 14.99 9.70 6.08
N ASP A 50 14.50 10.54 5.18
CA ASP A 50 13.82 11.79 5.53
C ASP A 50 12.37 11.86 5.08
N ARG A 51 11.84 10.81 4.44
CA ARG A 51 10.46 10.83 3.93
C ARG A 51 9.95 9.44 3.63
N LEU A 52 8.64 9.35 3.47
CA LEU A 52 7.92 8.16 3.03
C LEU A 52 7.20 8.49 1.73
N THR A 53 7.48 7.74 0.68
CA THR A 53 6.88 7.94 -0.63
C THR A 53 5.90 6.81 -0.91
N CYS A 54 4.65 7.15 -1.26
CA CYS A 54 3.63 6.19 -1.61
C CYS A 54 3.37 6.21 -3.11
N GLU A 55 3.30 5.03 -3.71
CA GLU A 55 2.80 4.89 -5.06
C GLU A 55 1.28 4.79 -5.02
N LEU A 56 0.59 5.57 -5.86
CA LEU A 56 -0.88 5.55 -5.91
C LEU A 56 -1.43 4.51 -6.89
N LEU A 57 -0.59 3.64 -7.39
CA LEU A 57 -0.99 2.53 -8.25
C LEU A 57 -1.27 1.30 -7.36
N VAL A 58 -2.48 0.74 -7.49
CA VAL A 58 -2.85 -0.50 -6.82
C VAL A 58 -2.30 -1.65 -7.64
N ARG A 59 -1.39 -2.42 -7.07
CA ARG A 59 -0.71 -3.52 -7.73
C ARG A 59 -1.22 -4.88 -7.26
N SER A 60 -1.02 -5.89 -8.10
CA SER A 60 -1.33 -7.28 -7.79
C SER A 60 -0.04 -8.02 -7.44
N GLU A 61 -0.08 -8.88 -6.42
CA GLU A 61 1.06 -9.74 -6.09
C GLU A 61 1.24 -10.88 -7.11
N GLU A 62 0.16 -11.31 -7.75
CA GLU A 62 0.16 -12.45 -8.68
C GLU A 62 0.42 -12.07 -10.13
N ARG A 63 0.19 -10.81 -10.51
CA ARG A 63 0.28 -10.36 -11.89
C ARG A 63 1.06 -9.06 -11.98
N ILE A 64 1.89 -8.94 -13.02
CA ILE A 64 2.59 -7.69 -13.31
C ILE A 64 1.72 -6.78 -14.16
N ARG A 65 0.88 -7.38 -15.02
CA ARG A 65 -0.03 -6.65 -15.91
C ARG A 65 -1.40 -7.28 -15.87
N CYS A 66 -2.39 -6.46 -15.62
CA CYS A 66 -3.80 -6.84 -15.64
C CYS A 66 -4.63 -5.57 -15.60
N ASP A 67 -5.87 -5.62 -16.13
CA ASP A 67 -6.80 -4.50 -16.05
C ASP A 67 -7.14 -4.12 -14.62
N CYS A 68 -6.94 -5.02 -13.67
CA CYS A 68 -7.17 -4.74 -12.25
C CYS A 68 -6.06 -3.88 -11.63
N ILE A 69 -4.92 -3.74 -12.30
CA ILE A 69 -3.82 -2.88 -11.83
C ILE A 69 -4.06 -1.48 -12.38
N ARG A 70 -4.50 -0.57 -11.51
CA ARG A 70 -4.86 0.79 -11.88
C ARG A 70 -4.51 1.75 -10.76
N TYR A 71 -4.42 3.02 -11.11
CA TYR A 71 -4.27 4.06 -10.10
C TYR A 71 -5.46 4.02 -9.13
N ALA A 72 -5.18 4.30 -7.86
CA ALA A 72 -6.19 4.31 -6.82
C ALA A 72 -7.31 5.30 -7.17
N ASN A 73 -8.56 4.89 -6.95
CA ASN A 73 -9.67 5.83 -7.01
C ASN A 73 -9.65 6.71 -5.76
N GLU A 74 -10.59 7.67 -5.68
CA GLU A 74 -10.63 8.61 -4.56
C GLU A 74 -10.80 7.90 -3.21
N ILE A 75 -11.65 6.89 -3.15
CA ILE A 75 -11.91 6.14 -1.92
C ILE A 75 -10.65 5.40 -1.46
N GLN A 76 -9.99 4.71 -2.38
CA GLN A 76 -8.77 3.96 -2.10
C GLN A 76 -7.62 4.89 -1.66
N ARG A 77 -7.46 6.00 -2.36
CA ARG A 77 -6.44 6.99 -2.04
C ARG A 77 -6.68 7.60 -0.65
N ASN A 78 -7.92 7.97 -0.34
CA ASN A 78 -8.27 8.54 0.95
C ASN A 78 -8.02 7.53 2.07
N TRP A 79 -8.36 6.27 1.86
CA TRP A 79 -8.06 5.22 2.82
C TRP A 79 -6.56 5.11 3.08
N LEU A 80 -5.74 5.10 2.03
CA LEU A 80 -4.28 5.00 2.17
C LEU A 80 -3.72 6.17 2.97
N ILE A 81 -4.14 7.39 2.65
CA ILE A 81 -3.69 8.59 3.35
C ILE A 81 -4.05 8.53 4.84
N GLN A 82 -5.29 8.16 5.15
CA GLN A 82 -5.75 8.04 6.53
C GLN A 82 -5.00 6.94 7.27
N HIS A 83 -4.73 5.83 6.59
CA HIS A 83 -3.98 4.72 7.18
C HIS A 83 -2.55 5.13 7.53
N LEU A 84 -1.88 5.85 6.63
CA LEU A 84 -0.53 6.35 6.88
C LEU A 84 -0.51 7.40 7.99
N ASP A 85 -1.47 8.32 8.00
CA ASP A 85 -1.60 9.31 9.07
C ASP A 85 -1.80 8.63 10.43
N SER A 86 -2.59 7.57 10.46
CA SER A 86 -2.81 6.76 11.67
C SER A 86 -1.51 6.14 12.17
N ILE A 87 -0.68 5.63 11.26
CA ILE A 87 0.63 5.06 11.61
C ILE A 87 1.53 6.14 12.22
N PHE A 88 1.59 7.33 11.62
CA PHE A 88 2.40 8.42 12.13
C PHE A 88 1.91 8.88 13.51
N GLU A 89 0.61 8.97 13.72
CA GLU A 89 0.05 9.30 15.03
C GLU A 89 0.43 8.24 16.08
N GLN A 90 0.28 6.97 15.74
CA GLN A 90 0.60 5.86 16.62
C GLN A 90 2.06 5.88 17.04
N LEU A 91 2.96 6.29 16.16
CA LEU A 91 4.39 6.38 16.43
C LEU A 91 4.80 7.75 16.96
N GLN A 92 3.85 8.67 17.12
CA GLN A 92 4.10 10.04 17.57
C GLN A 92 5.10 10.77 16.69
N ILE A 93 4.98 10.59 15.38
CA ILE A 93 5.81 11.27 14.40
C ILE A 93 5.07 12.49 13.87
N ILE A 94 5.73 13.63 13.88
CA ILE A 94 5.19 14.86 13.32
C ILE A 94 5.59 14.93 11.84
N VAL A 95 4.61 15.14 10.99
CA VAL A 95 4.81 15.18 9.54
C VAL A 95 4.49 16.55 9.00
#